data_104c4d33bfda327d3cc2ce9fd20ead5a
#
_entry.id   104c4d33bfda327d3cc2ce9fd20ead5a
#
_cell.length_a   1.000
_cell.length_b   1.000
_cell.length_c   1.000
_cell.angle_alpha   90.00
_cell.angle_beta   90.00
_cell.angle_gamma   90.00
#
_symmetry.space_group_name_H-M   'P 1'
#
loop_
_entity.id
_entity.type
_entity.pdbx_description
1 polymer ?
#
loop_
_entity_poly.entity_id
_entity_poly.type
_entity_poly.pdbx_seq_one_letter_code
_entity_poly.pdbx_strand_id
1 'polypeptide(L)'
;MDPAEHTTFDAEHNVVAAQPFFSHLLHDAIVRAGRRDLIPARCMKWWPQIERGDTAFEEYWDARAGTGSRCHAWSATPTYDLTTWVLGVRPAAPGYSRAEIAPRFGSLRHLEGRVPTPHGLIEVNLDREGGGEVVIPDGVAALVRFDDAPLTGGEFGPGRHRISR
;
A
#
# COMPACT_ATOMS: atom_id res chain seq x y z
N MET A 1 -22.46 -14.34 23.37
CA MET A 1 -21.79 -13.79 22.18
C MET A 1 -22.65 -14.22 21.00
N ASP A 2 -23.29 -13.26 20.32
CA ASP A 2 -24.23 -13.54 19.23
C ASP A 2 -23.42 -14.02 18.00
N PRO A 3 -23.73 -15.22 17.45
CA PRO A 3 -23.09 -15.70 16.22
C PRO A 3 -23.23 -14.74 15.02
N ALA A 4 -24.24 -13.85 15.06
CA ALA A 4 -24.48 -12.86 14.01
C ALA A 4 -23.44 -11.73 14.00
N GLU A 5 -22.73 -11.47 15.10
CA GLU A 5 -21.68 -10.42 15.16
C GLU A 5 -20.40 -10.79 14.43
N HIS A 6 -20.22 -12.06 14.04
CA HIS A 6 -19.02 -12.55 13.39
C HIS A 6 -19.23 -12.97 11.93
N THR A 7 -20.43 -12.77 11.38
CA THR A 7 -20.65 -13.14 9.98
C THR A 7 -20.03 -12.09 9.06
N THR A 8 -19.07 -12.54 8.28
CA THR A 8 -18.55 -11.79 7.12
C THR A 8 -19.50 -11.90 5.91
N PHE A 9 -20.67 -12.49 6.12
CA PHE A 9 -21.68 -12.70 5.08
C PHE A 9 -22.73 -11.59 5.10
N ASP A 10 -22.78 -10.86 4.01
CA ASP A 10 -23.84 -9.88 3.75
C ASP A 10 -25.00 -10.60 3.07
N ALA A 11 -26.06 -10.87 3.83
CA ALA A 11 -27.22 -11.61 3.35
C ALA A 11 -28.07 -10.80 2.36
N GLU A 12 -28.03 -9.46 2.42
CA GLU A 12 -28.76 -8.59 1.50
C GLU A 12 -28.19 -8.68 0.08
N HIS A 13 -26.87 -8.67 -0.04
CA HIS A 13 -26.17 -8.71 -1.33
C HIS A 13 -25.64 -10.09 -1.69
N ASN A 14 -25.83 -11.09 -0.83
CA ASN A 14 -25.35 -12.46 -0.99
C ASN A 14 -23.84 -12.54 -1.24
N VAL A 15 -23.06 -11.74 -0.50
CA VAL A 15 -21.61 -11.69 -0.62
C VAL A 15 -20.92 -11.99 0.70
N VAL A 16 -19.70 -12.51 0.63
CA VAL A 16 -18.83 -12.75 1.79
C VAL A 16 -17.70 -11.73 1.79
N ALA A 17 -17.51 -11.05 2.92
CA ALA A 17 -16.37 -10.15 3.05
C ALA A 17 -15.06 -10.95 3.04
N ALA A 18 -14.12 -10.53 2.18
CA ALA A 18 -12.81 -11.15 2.13
C ALA A 18 -12.10 -11.03 3.48
N GLN A 19 -11.61 -12.16 3.99
CA GLN A 19 -10.79 -12.23 5.19
C GLN A 19 -9.39 -11.62 4.95
N PRO A 20 -8.63 -11.26 5.99
CA PRO A 20 -7.29 -10.71 5.84
C PRO A 20 -6.39 -11.56 4.93
N PHE A 21 -6.38 -12.88 5.12
CA PHE A 21 -5.54 -13.78 4.33
C PHE A 21 -5.87 -13.78 2.84
N PHE A 22 -7.13 -13.51 2.46
CA PHE A 22 -7.57 -13.47 1.06
C PHE A 22 -7.46 -12.07 0.45
N SER A 23 -7.24 -11.06 1.28
CA SER A 23 -7.28 -9.65 0.84
C SER A 23 -6.19 -9.32 -0.19
N HIS A 24 -5.06 -10.04 -0.21
CA HIS A 24 -4.03 -9.82 -1.23
C HIS A 24 -4.55 -10.10 -2.65
N LEU A 25 -5.36 -11.15 -2.85
CA LEU A 25 -6.01 -11.43 -4.14
C LEU A 25 -7.04 -10.37 -4.50
N LEU A 26 -7.84 -9.95 -3.51
CA LEU A 26 -8.82 -8.89 -3.70
C LEU A 26 -8.14 -7.55 -4.08
N HIS A 27 -7.07 -7.18 -3.39
CA HIS A 27 -6.34 -5.94 -3.67
C HIS A 27 -5.67 -5.99 -5.05
N ASP A 28 -5.09 -7.12 -5.46
CA ASP A 28 -4.57 -7.30 -6.82
C ASP A 28 -5.68 -7.12 -7.87
N ALA A 29 -6.85 -7.70 -7.65
CA ALA A 29 -8.00 -7.53 -8.55
C ALA A 29 -8.46 -6.07 -8.62
N ILE A 30 -8.52 -5.36 -7.49
CA ILE A 30 -8.85 -3.93 -7.42
C ILE A 30 -7.85 -3.10 -8.23
N VAL A 31 -6.56 -3.39 -8.07
CA VAL A 31 -5.49 -2.70 -8.81
C VAL A 31 -5.60 -2.97 -10.32
N ARG A 32 -5.82 -4.22 -10.72
CA ARG A 32 -6.02 -4.61 -12.14
C ARG A 32 -7.27 -3.97 -12.76
N ALA A 33 -8.29 -3.74 -11.96
CA ALA A 33 -9.48 -2.99 -12.35
C ALA A 33 -9.25 -1.46 -12.43
N GLY A 34 -8.02 -0.98 -12.21
CA GLY A 34 -7.68 0.44 -12.23
C GLY A 34 -8.12 1.23 -11.00
N ARG A 35 -8.58 0.57 -9.94
CA ARG A 35 -9.15 1.20 -8.75
C ARG A 35 -8.18 1.26 -7.57
N ARG A 36 -6.90 1.60 -7.83
CA ARG A 36 -5.88 1.82 -6.77
C ARG A 36 -6.31 2.83 -5.70
N ASP A 37 -7.20 3.73 -6.06
CA ASP A 37 -7.79 4.73 -5.17
C ASP A 37 -8.46 4.11 -3.92
N LEU A 38 -8.90 2.85 -4.01
CA LEU A 38 -9.54 2.14 -2.92
C LEU A 38 -8.56 1.48 -1.93
N ILE A 39 -7.30 1.32 -2.29
CA ILE A 39 -6.32 0.58 -1.47
C ILE A 39 -6.10 1.20 -0.09
N PRO A 40 -5.92 2.53 0.07
CA PRO A 40 -5.75 3.12 1.41
C PRO A 40 -6.89 2.78 2.36
N ALA A 41 -8.13 2.93 1.91
CA ALA A 41 -9.31 2.62 2.72
C ALA A 41 -9.42 1.12 3.05
N ARG A 42 -8.98 0.26 2.13
CA ARG A 42 -8.92 -1.18 2.37
C ARG A 42 -7.89 -1.54 3.44
N CYS A 43 -6.70 -0.95 3.40
CA CYS A 43 -5.65 -1.17 4.40
C CYS A 43 -6.08 -0.70 5.80
N MET A 44 -6.94 0.29 5.92
CA MET A 44 -7.48 0.74 7.22
C MET A 44 -8.28 -0.32 7.97
N LYS A 45 -8.71 -1.40 7.31
CA LYS A 45 -9.37 -2.53 7.99
C LYS A 45 -8.47 -3.24 9.00
N TRP A 46 -7.15 -3.13 8.86
CA TRP A 46 -6.19 -3.68 9.84
C TRP A 46 -5.95 -2.75 11.03
N TRP A 47 -6.46 -1.52 11.00
CA TRP A 47 -6.26 -0.54 12.07
C TRP A 47 -6.63 -1.07 13.46
N PRO A 48 -7.75 -1.79 13.65
CA PRO A 48 -8.08 -2.36 14.95
C PRO A 48 -7.03 -3.34 15.51
N GLN A 49 -6.30 -4.05 14.66
CA GLN A 49 -5.19 -4.91 15.11
C GLN A 49 -4.03 -4.08 15.66
N ILE A 50 -3.72 -2.96 14.99
CA ILE A 50 -2.68 -2.02 15.43
C ILE A 50 -3.07 -1.37 16.75
N GLU A 51 -4.32 -0.90 16.90
CA GLU A 51 -4.83 -0.30 18.15
C GLU A 51 -4.80 -1.26 19.33
N ARG A 52 -4.99 -2.56 19.08
CA ARG A 52 -4.85 -3.60 20.11
C ARG A 52 -3.40 -3.89 20.50
N GLY A 53 -2.42 -3.36 19.77
CA GLY A 53 -1.01 -3.67 19.94
C GLY A 53 -0.61 -5.05 19.44
N ASP A 54 -1.34 -5.60 18.46
CA ASP A 54 -0.99 -6.89 17.86
C ASP A 54 0.36 -6.77 17.14
N THR A 55 1.22 -7.76 17.33
CA THR A 55 2.60 -7.78 16.78
C THR A 55 2.72 -8.59 15.50
N ALA A 56 1.62 -9.20 15.05
CA ALA A 56 1.52 -9.98 13.82
C ALA A 56 0.12 -9.85 13.23
N PHE A 57 -0.01 -10.14 11.94
CA PHE A 57 -1.30 -10.12 11.24
C PHE A 57 -2.08 -11.41 11.50
N GLU A 58 -3.35 -11.26 11.84
CA GLU A 58 -4.28 -12.38 12.07
C GLU A 58 -4.82 -12.92 10.74
N GLU A 59 -5.16 -14.23 10.71
CA GLU A 59 -5.74 -14.90 9.54
C GLU A 59 -7.15 -14.39 9.22
N TYR A 60 -7.95 -14.17 10.26
CA TYR A 60 -9.33 -13.69 10.18
C TYR A 60 -9.48 -12.34 10.87
N TRP A 61 -10.51 -11.57 10.50
CA TRP A 61 -10.82 -10.29 11.13
C TRP A 61 -11.09 -10.41 12.65
N ASP A 62 -11.54 -11.58 13.09
CA ASP A 62 -11.73 -11.90 14.50
C ASP A 62 -11.12 -13.26 14.87
N ALA A 63 -9.81 -13.35 14.86
CA ALA A 63 -9.07 -14.55 15.29
C ALA A 63 -9.21 -14.85 16.79
N ARG A 64 -9.76 -13.91 17.59
CA ARG A 64 -9.99 -14.11 19.04
C ARG A 64 -11.06 -15.13 19.35
N ALA A 65 -11.92 -15.45 18.40
CA ALA A 65 -12.94 -16.50 18.53
C ALA A 65 -12.35 -17.91 18.65
N GLY A 66 -11.03 -18.04 18.77
CA GLY A 66 -10.34 -19.33 18.94
C GLY A 66 -10.12 -20.12 17.66
N THR A 67 -10.35 -19.48 16.50
CA THR A 67 -10.14 -20.09 15.20
C THR A 67 -9.09 -19.29 14.42
N GLY A 68 -8.28 -19.98 13.63
CA GLY A 68 -7.28 -19.37 12.78
C GLY A 68 -5.96 -19.02 13.46
N SER A 69 -5.00 -18.65 12.64
CA SER A 69 -3.66 -18.25 13.06
C SER A 69 -3.64 -16.78 13.48
N ARG A 70 -2.93 -16.50 14.57
CA ARG A 70 -2.65 -15.13 15.03
C ARG A 70 -1.35 -14.56 14.45
N CYS A 71 -0.67 -15.33 13.59
CA CYS A 71 0.52 -14.92 12.85
C CYS A 71 0.42 -15.52 11.44
N HIS A 72 -0.23 -14.80 10.54
CA HIS A 72 -0.55 -15.29 9.19
C HIS A 72 0.07 -14.39 8.13
N ALA A 73 1.14 -14.87 7.49
CA ALA A 73 1.94 -14.07 6.55
C ALA A 73 1.12 -13.51 5.38
N TRP A 74 0.15 -14.25 4.85
CA TRP A 74 -0.68 -13.79 3.74
C TRP A 74 -1.65 -12.66 4.13
N SER A 75 -1.86 -12.46 5.41
CA SER A 75 -2.65 -11.32 5.91
C SER A 75 -1.85 -10.02 5.96
N ALA A 76 -0.56 -10.05 5.66
CA ALA A 76 0.34 -8.89 5.70
C ALA A 76 0.31 -8.04 4.42
N THR A 77 -0.71 -8.18 3.59
CA THR A 77 -0.81 -7.44 2.32
C THR A 77 -0.70 -5.92 2.47
N PRO A 78 -1.16 -5.25 3.57
CA PRO A 78 -0.96 -3.81 3.72
C PRO A 78 0.51 -3.37 3.67
N THR A 79 1.44 -4.20 4.15
CA THR A 79 2.88 -3.90 4.09
C THR A 79 3.38 -3.77 2.65
N TYR A 80 2.90 -4.64 1.76
CA TYR A 80 3.18 -4.57 0.34
C TYR A 80 2.38 -3.46 -0.35
N ASP A 81 1.08 -3.37 -0.07
CA ASP A 81 0.17 -2.48 -0.78
C ASP A 81 0.48 -1.00 -0.53
N LEU A 82 0.82 -0.64 0.72
CA LEU A 82 1.14 0.73 1.07
C LEU A 82 2.41 1.22 0.36
N THR A 83 3.42 0.38 0.23
CA THR A 83 4.65 0.74 -0.48
C THR A 83 4.48 0.70 -2.00
N THR A 84 3.78 -0.31 -2.52
CA THR A 84 3.68 -0.59 -3.95
C THR A 84 2.60 0.22 -4.65
N TRP A 85 1.44 0.38 -4.01
CA TRP A 85 0.27 0.97 -4.66
C TRP A 85 -0.09 2.37 -4.15
N VAL A 86 0.21 2.68 -2.87
CA VAL A 86 -0.06 3.99 -2.28
C VAL A 86 1.16 4.90 -2.41
N LEU A 87 2.30 4.52 -1.84
CA LEU A 87 3.57 5.22 -2.06
C LEU A 87 4.02 5.11 -3.53
N GLY A 88 3.63 4.02 -4.18
CA GLY A 88 3.74 3.83 -5.62
C GLY A 88 5.13 3.43 -6.11
N VAL A 89 6.00 2.94 -5.23
CA VAL A 89 7.37 2.56 -5.59
C VAL A 89 7.43 1.11 -6.04
N ARG A 90 7.81 0.89 -7.30
CA ARG A 90 7.84 -0.44 -7.93
C ARG A 90 9.08 -0.63 -8.79
N PRO A 91 9.60 -1.87 -8.94
CA PRO A 91 10.60 -2.15 -9.95
C PRO A 91 9.99 -2.02 -11.35
N ALA A 92 10.65 -1.28 -12.23
CA ALA A 92 10.33 -1.17 -13.65
C ALA A 92 11.32 -1.95 -14.54
N ALA A 93 12.40 -2.47 -13.93
CA ALA A 93 13.34 -3.40 -14.57
C ALA A 93 13.94 -4.34 -13.51
N PRO A 94 14.51 -5.49 -13.90
CA PRO A 94 15.12 -6.44 -12.98
C PRO A 94 16.15 -5.77 -12.07
N GLY A 95 16.16 -6.19 -10.80
CA GLY A 95 17.10 -5.67 -9.79
C GLY A 95 16.89 -4.20 -9.43
N TYR A 96 15.75 -3.59 -9.76
CA TYR A 96 15.52 -2.15 -9.57
C TYR A 96 16.50 -1.24 -10.35
N SER A 97 17.14 -1.72 -11.41
CA SER A 97 17.94 -0.85 -12.28
C SER A 97 17.10 0.31 -12.86
N ARG A 98 15.79 0.10 -12.96
CA ARG A 98 14.78 1.16 -13.16
C ARG A 98 13.66 0.99 -12.15
N ALA A 99 13.17 2.09 -11.62
CA ALA A 99 12.01 2.17 -10.72
C ALA A 99 10.89 2.98 -11.36
N GLU A 100 9.66 2.67 -10.99
CA GLU A 100 8.52 3.57 -11.15
C GLU A 100 8.13 4.10 -9.78
N ILE A 101 7.93 5.41 -9.67
CA ILE A 101 7.43 6.11 -8.48
C ILE A 101 6.16 6.83 -8.89
N ALA A 102 5.02 6.19 -8.62
CA ALA A 102 3.70 6.69 -9.01
C ALA A 102 2.77 6.75 -7.79
N PRO A 103 2.98 7.72 -6.89
CA PRO A 103 2.17 7.88 -5.69
C PRO A 103 0.70 8.04 -6.01
N ARG A 104 -0.15 7.51 -5.13
CA ARG A 104 -1.60 7.69 -5.22
C ARG A 104 -2.11 8.26 -3.91
N PHE A 105 -2.38 9.55 -3.91
CA PHE A 105 -2.83 10.27 -2.73
C PHE A 105 -4.27 9.89 -2.34
N GLY A 106 -5.18 9.80 -3.31
CA GLY A 106 -6.60 9.61 -3.00
C GLY A 106 -7.10 10.72 -2.07
N SER A 107 -7.52 10.34 -0.85
CA SER A 107 -7.90 11.28 0.21
C SER A 107 -6.73 11.73 1.11
N LEU A 108 -5.54 11.17 0.92
CA LEU A 108 -4.36 11.49 1.72
C LEU A 108 -3.76 12.84 1.27
N ARG A 109 -3.24 13.60 2.22
CA ARG A 109 -2.57 14.89 1.97
C ARG A 109 -1.07 14.73 1.85
N HIS A 110 -0.52 13.74 2.53
CA HIS A 110 0.90 13.51 2.65
C HIS A 110 1.23 12.02 2.52
N LEU A 111 2.33 11.72 1.85
CA LEU A 111 2.89 10.38 1.70
C LEU A 111 4.37 10.42 2.05
N GLU A 112 4.78 9.57 2.98
CA GLU A 112 6.17 9.40 3.35
C GLU A 112 6.49 7.92 3.49
N GLY A 113 7.66 7.52 2.98
CA GLY A 113 8.12 6.15 3.13
C GLY A 113 9.49 5.91 2.49
N ARG A 114 10.03 4.73 2.82
CA ARG A 114 11.31 4.23 2.32
C ARG A 114 11.12 2.82 1.80
N VAL A 115 11.62 2.57 0.61
CA VAL A 115 11.55 1.25 -0.03
C VAL A 115 12.95 0.72 -0.27
N PRO A 116 13.31 -0.43 0.33
CA PRO A 116 14.62 -1.04 0.13
C PRO A 116 14.73 -1.61 -1.28
N THR A 117 15.88 -1.37 -1.90
CA THR A 117 16.27 -1.96 -3.18
C THR A 117 17.65 -2.60 -3.04
N PRO A 118 18.10 -3.44 -3.98
CA PRO A 118 19.48 -3.92 -4.00
C PRO A 118 20.55 -2.82 -4.06
N HIS A 119 20.15 -1.61 -4.44
CA HIS A 119 21.03 -0.45 -4.61
C HIS A 119 21.00 0.53 -3.44
N GLY A 120 20.11 0.33 -2.46
CA GLY A 120 19.88 1.25 -1.35
C GLY A 120 18.40 1.62 -1.23
N LEU A 121 18.11 2.64 -0.44
CA LEU A 121 16.73 3.08 -0.19
C LEU A 121 16.26 4.07 -1.26
N ILE A 122 15.08 3.83 -1.81
CA ILE A 122 14.28 4.88 -2.44
C ILE A 122 13.47 5.53 -1.34
N GLU A 123 13.61 6.85 -1.17
CA GLU A 123 12.84 7.61 -0.18
C GLU A 123 11.86 8.54 -0.90
N VAL A 124 10.65 8.62 -0.40
CA VAL A 124 9.58 9.47 -0.91
C VAL A 124 9.00 10.25 0.26
N ASN A 125 8.94 11.57 0.12
CA ASN A 125 8.31 12.47 1.09
C ASN A 125 7.60 13.57 0.32
N LEU A 126 6.30 13.44 0.14
CA LEU A 126 5.50 14.28 -0.75
C LEU A 126 4.22 14.75 -0.08
N ASP A 127 3.94 16.04 -0.17
CA ASP A 127 2.65 16.65 0.07
C ASP A 127 1.90 16.80 -1.26
N ARG A 128 0.62 16.51 -1.27
CA ARG A 128 -0.23 16.52 -2.47
C ARG A 128 -0.22 17.87 -3.20
N GLU A 129 -0.25 18.97 -2.45
CA GLU A 129 -0.36 20.32 -2.97
C GLU A 129 1.00 21.03 -3.03
N GLY A 130 1.87 20.72 -2.07
CA GLY A 130 3.14 21.40 -1.86
C GLY A 130 4.33 20.75 -2.59
N GLY A 131 4.17 19.50 -3.05
CA GLY A 131 5.30 18.73 -3.57
C GLY A 131 6.18 18.21 -2.44
N GLY A 132 7.48 18.13 -2.65
CA GLY A 132 8.40 17.59 -1.65
C GLY A 132 9.66 17.02 -2.28
N GLU A 133 10.02 15.79 -1.89
CA GLU A 133 11.29 15.22 -2.26
C GLU A 133 11.21 13.72 -2.54
N VAL A 134 12.02 13.30 -3.52
CA VAL A 134 12.31 11.90 -3.81
C VAL A 134 13.81 11.70 -3.80
N VAL A 135 14.31 10.67 -3.10
CA VAL A 135 15.72 10.27 -3.11
C VAL A 135 15.86 8.94 -3.82
N ILE A 136 16.75 8.89 -4.82
CA ILE A 136 17.01 7.74 -5.67
C ILE A 136 18.45 7.29 -5.43
N PRO A 137 18.68 6.02 -5.04
CA PRO A 137 20.04 5.52 -4.79
C PRO A 137 20.85 5.36 -6.09
N ASP A 138 22.17 5.31 -5.95
CA ASP A 138 23.07 5.05 -7.06
C ASP A 138 22.71 3.74 -7.79
N GLY A 139 22.82 3.74 -9.12
CA GLY A 139 22.50 2.59 -9.96
C GLY A 139 21.00 2.40 -10.27
N VAL A 140 20.14 3.30 -9.82
CA VAL A 140 18.72 3.32 -10.14
C VAL A 140 18.36 4.54 -10.98
N ALA A 141 17.61 4.34 -12.06
CA ALA A 141 16.88 5.41 -12.73
C ALA A 141 15.39 5.29 -12.39
N ALA A 142 14.70 6.39 -12.16
CA ALA A 142 13.29 6.37 -11.80
C ALA A 142 12.42 7.23 -12.71
N LEU A 143 11.28 6.68 -13.11
CA LEU A 143 10.18 7.44 -13.70
C LEU A 143 9.22 7.85 -12.57
N VAL A 144 9.13 9.15 -12.29
CA VAL A 144 8.19 9.72 -11.33
C VAL A 144 6.98 10.26 -12.10
N ARG A 145 5.77 9.91 -11.69
CA ARG A 145 4.54 10.42 -12.32
C ARG A 145 3.40 10.55 -11.31
N PHE A 146 2.50 11.47 -11.61
CA PHE A 146 1.35 11.79 -10.78
C PHE A 146 0.08 11.75 -11.62
N ASP A 147 -0.91 10.98 -11.18
CA ASP A 147 -2.21 10.88 -11.86
C ASP A 147 -3.31 11.62 -11.10
N ASP A 148 -3.12 11.90 -9.79
CA ASP A 148 -4.14 12.46 -8.91
C ASP A 148 -3.64 13.63 -8.02
N ALA A 149 -2.53 14.24 -8.41
CA ALA A 149 -1.98 15.42 -7.73
C ALA A 149 -1.43 16.42 -8.78
N PRO A 150 -1.45 17.72 -8.48
CA PRO A 150 -0.97 18.77 -9.38
C PRO A 150 0.57 18.91 -9.30
N LEU A 151 1.29 17.79 -9.37
CA LEU A 151 2.74 17.73 -9.27
C LEU A 151 3.37 17.34 -10.60
N THR A 152 4.54 17.88 -10.88
CA THR A 152 5.29 17.60 -12.11
C THR A 152 6.19 16.39 -11.92
N GLY A 153 5.98 15.36 -12.73
CA GLY A 153 6.80 14.17 -12.80
C GLY A 153 7.90 14.30 -13.86
N GLY A 154 8.69 13.24 -14.01
CA GLY A 154 9.77 13.15 -15.01
C GLY A 154 10.65 11.93 -14.81
N GLU A 155 11.68 11.80 -15.63
CA GLU A 155 12.71 10.81 -15.44
C GLU A 155 13.87 11.42 -14.62
N PHE A 156 14.30 10.69 -13.60
CA PHE A 156 15.34 11.11 -12.67
C PHE A 156 16.41 10.02 -12.53
N GLY A 157 17.67 10.45 -12.50
CA GLY A 157 18.80 9.61 -12.12
C GLY A 157 18.98 9.55 -10.59
N PRO A 158 20.11 8.96 -10.13
CA PRO A 158 20.46 8.94 -8.72
C PRO A 158 20.54 10.34 -8.11
N GLY A 159 20.23 10.45 -6.84
CA GLY A 159 20.31 11.69 -6.08
C GLY A 159 18.98 12.10 -5.43
N ARG A 160 18.99 13.32 -4.91
CA ARG A 160 17.88 13.97 -4.24
C ARG A 160 17.18 14.94 -5.19
N HIS A 161 15.91 14.76 -5.42
CA HIS A 161 15.14 15.52 -6.39
C HIS A 161 13.95 16.20 -5.74
N ARG A 162 13.83 17.50 -5.97
CA ARG A 162 12.67 18.26 -5.51
C ARG A 162 11.55 18.12 -6.53
N ILE A 163 10.38 17.74 -6.04
CA ILE A 163 9.14 17.65 -6.80
C ILE A 163 8.27 18.86 -6.46
N SER A 164 7.76 19.52 -7.47
CA SER A 164 6.90 20.70 -7.34
C SER A 164 5.75 20.64 -8.35
N ARG A 165 4.89 21.64 -8.30
CA ARG A 165 3.84 21.83 -9.32
C ARG A 165 4.45 22.13 -10.68
#